data_35c57c5d5d54c99cf2401a0ea6946dc7
#
_entry.id   35c57c5d5d54c99cf2401a0ea6946dc7
#
_cell.length_a   1.000
_cell.length_b   1.000
_cell.length_c   1.000
_cell.angle_alpha   90.00
_cell.angle_beta   90.00
_cell.angle_gamma   90.00
#
_symmetry.space_group_name_H-M   'P 1'
#
loop_
_entity.id
_entity.type
_entity.pdbx_description
1 polymer ?
#
loop_
_entity_poly.entity_id
_entity_poly.type
_entity_poly.pdbx_seq_one_letter_code
_entity_poly.pdbx_strand_id
1 'polypeptide(L)'
;MRVFSRIARDAKAWLDAAPREEALGQLEARARAAREAVPEARRADWDKLLAGFATGEDAKKRRKRVEGLMRACRLFDREERDRERRATPLGWEDPVERADGVGPTSRERLAAFGVSFAADLVWTLPVGWDDLRTPAGVSEALACAARAEATLAPAPRQCVAGVVKSASMVFMRGRRGVRVVVADAANPKTSLDAWWFFVAHGVLALAREGAPCLLVGRLRLRAGKRPMLAHPDFLRDEPSARALRPRYPSLGMTPGMLRRAVTDAVARVNPPPDPVPAAIVEREAMPDAAPLLRV
;
A
#
# COMPACT_ATOMS: atom_id res chain seq x y z
N MET A 1 0.86 -4.69 27.69
CA MET A 1 -0.28 -4.43 26.77
C MET A 1 -0.20 -2.98 26.35
N ARG A 2 -0.13 -2.71 25.05
CA ARG A 2 0.07 -1.38 24.47
C ARG A 2 -1.08 -0.45 24.81
N VAL A 3 -0.78 0.82 25.08
CA VAL A 3 -1.76 1.83 25.50
C VAL A 3 -2.93 1.94 24.52
N PHE A 4 -2.61 2.05 23.22
CA PHE A 4 -3.63 2.20 22.18
C PHE A 4 -4.49 0.95 21.98
N SER A 5 -3.95 -0.27 22.14
CA SER A 5 -4.74 -1.52 22.11
C SER A 5 -5.79 -1.56 23.19
N ARG A 6 -5.46 -1.03 24.39
CA ARG A 6 -6.40 -0.98 25.51
C ARG A 6 -7.54 0.00 25.23
N ILE A 7 -7.20 1.21 24.77
CA ILE A 7 -8.20 2.23 24.44
C ILE A 7 -9.11 1.74 23.29
N ALA A 8 -8.55 1.12 22.25
CA ALA A 8 -9.33 0.57 21.13
C ALA A 8 -10.30 -0.53 21.57
N ARG A 9 -9.92 -1.36 22.54
CA ARG A 9 -10.78 -2.40 23.13
C ARG A 9 -11.92 -1.79 23.93
N ASP A 10 -11.60 -0.82 24.81
CA ASP A 10 -12.59 -0.13 25.62
C ASP A 10 -13.59 0.64 24.74
N ALA A 11 -13.11 1.30 23.66
CA ALA A 11 -13.95 1.94 22.66
C ALA A 11 -14.88 0.95 21.94
N LYS A 12 -14.37 -0.23 21.59
CA LYS A 12 -15.17 -1.29 20.99
C LYS A 12 -16.22 -1.79 21.96
N ALA A 13 -15.86 -2.07 23.20
CA ALA A 13 -16.79 -2.51 24.24
C ALA A 13 -17.93 -1.50 24.47
N TRP A 14 -17.60 -0.20 24.43
CA TRP A 14 -18.61 0.86 24.50
C TRP A 14 -19.53 0.89 23.28
N LEU A 15 -19.02 0.65 22.09
CA LEU A 15 -19.79 0.63 20.83
C LEU A 15 -20.74 -0.58 20.75
N ASP A 16 -20.36 -1.71 21.34
CA ASP A 16 -21.09 -2.98 21.33
C ASP A 16 -22.14 -3.07 22.47
N ALA A 17 -21.99 -2.26 23.53
CA ALA A 17 -22.88 -2.22 24.68
C ALA A 17 -23.88 -1.03 24.63
N ALA A 18 -24.88 -1.06 25.51
CA ALA A 18 -25.71 0.13 25.75
C ALA A 18 -24.82 1.28 26.28
N PRO A 19 -24.91 2.48 25.70
CA PRO A 19 -24.03 3.60 26.04
C PRO A 19 -24.20 4.00 27.51
N ARG A 20 -23.14 3.88 28.32
CA ARG A 20 -23.08 4.39 29.71
C ARG A 20 -22.20 5.62 29.71
N GLU A 21 -22.68 6.73 30.26
CA GLU A 21 -21.95 8.01 30.31
C GLU A 21 -20.66 7.90 31.13
N GLU A 22 -20.68 7.16 32.23
CA GLU A 22 -19.49 6.90 33.04
C GLU A 22 -18.38 6.19 32.27
N ALA A 23 -18.73 5.17 31.49
CA ALA A 23 -17.77 4.47 30.65
C ALA A 23 -17.19 5.36 29.56
N LEU A 24 -17.95 6.33 29.05
CA LEU A 24 -17.49 7.32 28.07
C LEU A 24 -16.48 8.29 28.72
N GLY A 25 -16.74 8.76 29.93
CA GLY A 25 -15.82 9.62 30.70
C GLY A 25 -14.50 8.92 31.00
N GLN A 26 -14.56 7.65 31.41
CA GLN A 26 -13.35 6.83 31.61
C GLN A 26 -12.55 6.62 30.32
N LEU A 27 -13.22 6.40 29.20
CA LEU A 27 -12.58 6.27 27.90
C LEU A 27 -11.89 7.57 27.49
N GLU A 28 -12.55 8.72 27.67
CA GLU A 28 -11.98 10.03 27.41
C GLU A 28 -10.76 10.31 28.28
N ALA A 29 -10.82 10.05 29.58
CA ALA A 29 -9.71 10.25 30.50
C ALA A 29 -8.49 9.43 30.09
N ARG A 30 -8.68 8.15 29.72
CA ARG A 30 -7.60 7.29 29.23
C ARG A 30 -7.02 7.80 27.91
N ALA A 31 -7.87 8.27 26.99
CA ALA A 31 -7.41 8.80 25.72
C ALA A 31 -6.61 10.10 25.91
N ARG A 32 -7.02 10.97 26.84
CA ARG A 32 -6.25 12.18 27.22
C ARG A 32 -4.90 11.83 27.85
N ALA A 33 -4.86 10.86 28.76
CA ALA A 33 -3.61 10.39 29.36
C ALA A 33 -2.65 9.77 28.35
N ALA A 34 -3.16 9.22 27.25
CA ALA A 34 -2.33 8.63 26.19
C ALA A 34 -1.76 9.67 25.21
N ARG A 35 -2.04 10.97 25.37
CA ARG A 35 -1.63 12.04 24.43
C ARG A 35 -0.14 12.06 24.15
N GLU A 36 0.69 11.87 25.18
CA GLU A 36 2.14 11.88 25.04
C GLU A 36 2.68 10.71 24.19
N ALA A 37 1.96 9.60 24.17
CA ALA A 37 2.30 8.45 23.32
C ALA A 37 1.89 8.66 21.83
N VAL A 38 1.08 9.69 21.53
CA VAL A 38 0.69 10.01 20.15
C VAL A 38 1.86 10.67 19.43
N PRO A 39 2.19 10.25 18.18
CA PRO A 39 3.20 10.91 17.36
C PRO A 39 2.95 12.42 17.26
N GLU A 40 3.98 13.24 17.45
CA GLU A 40 3.89 14.69 17.54
C GLU A 40 3.10 15.30 16.39
N ALA A 41 3.38 14.89 15.15
CA ALA A 41 2.70 15.37 13.95
C ALA A 41 1.17 15.09 13.95
N ARG A 42 0.67 14.23 14.85
CA ARG A 42 -0.75 13.85 14.94
C ARG A 42 -1.42 14.28 16.25
N ARG A 43 -0.70 14.93 17.15
CA ARG A 43 -1.26 15.39 18.44
C ARG A 43 -2.39 16.39 18.24
N ALA A 44 -2.28 17.28 17.28
CA ALA A 44 -3.34 18.26 16.97
C ALA A 44 -4.65 17.59 16.51
N ASP A 45 -4.58 16.55 15.69
CA ASP A 45 -5.75 15.80 15.25
C ASP A 45 -6.33 14.94 16.39
N TRP A 46 -5.48 14.41 17.26
CA TRP A 46 -5.88 13.70 18.47
C TRP A 46 -6.64 14.63 19.41
N ASP A 47 -6.12 15.82 19.67
CA ASP A 47 -6.76 16.82 20.53
C ASP A 47 -8.12 17.27 19.97
N LYS A 48 -8.23 17.47 18.63
CA LYS A 48 -9.51 17.74 17.95
C LYS A 48 -10.51 16.59 18.11
N LEU A 49 -10.04 15.35 18.05
CA LEU A 49 -10.89 14.18 18.23
C LEU A 49 -11.46 14.11 19.66
N LEU A 50 -10.68 14.53 20.65
CA LEU A 50 -11.08 14.53 22.07
C LEU A 50 -11.80 15.84 22.50
N ALA A 51 -11.77 16.87 21.72
CA ALA A 51 -12.49 18.12 22.03
C ALA A 51 -13.99 17.86 22.09
N GLY A 52 -14.61 18.08 23.27
CA GLY A 52 -16.04 17.86 23.50
C GLY A 52 -16.49 16.40 23.42
N PHE A 53 -15.61 15.44 23.69
CA PHE A 53 -15.87 14.00 23.52
C PHE A 53 -17.01 13.49 24.42
N ALA A 54 -17.09 13.97 25.68
CA ALA A 54 -18.08 13.53 26.67
C ALA A 54 -19.23 14.53 26.92
N THR A 55 -19.17 15.75 26.37
CA THR A 55 -20.14 16.81 26.69
C THR A 55 -21.28 16.91 25.68
N GLY A 56 -22.52 16.73 26.18
CA GLY A 56 -23.77 17.34 25.65
C GLY A 56 -24.25 17.01 24.23
N GLU A 57 -23.61 16.10 23.50
CA GLU A 57 -23.96 15.88 22.09
C GLU A 57 -24.91 14.69 21.88
N ASP A 58 -25.62 14.76 20.73
CA ASP A 58 -26.43 13.69 20.19
C ASP A 58 -25.69 12.33 20.19
N ALA A 59 -26.39 11.27 20.59
CA ALA A 59 -25.87 9.89 20.65
C ALA A 59 -25.16 9.44 19.35
N LYS A 60 -25.65 9.90 18.18
CA LYS A 60 -25.07 9.60 16.88
C LYS A 60 -23.68 10.25 16.70
N LYS A 61 -23.51 11.48 17.17
CA LYS A 61 -22.21 12.18 17.12
C LYS A 61 -21.21 11.56 18.08
N ARG A 62 -21.64 11.19 19.30
CA ARG A 62 -20.82 10.46 20.28
C ARG A 62 -20.32 9.14 19.72
N ARG A 63 -21.21 8.35 19.13
CA ARG A 63 -20.85 7.08 18.49
C ARG A 63 -19.79 7.28 17.39
N LYS A 64 -19.95 8.28 16.54
CA LYS A 64 -19.02 8.60 15.45
C LYS A 64 -17.62 9.00 15.97
N ARG A 65 -17.57 9.70 17.11
CA ARG A 65 -16.29 10.07 17.77
C ARG A 65 -15.59 8.85 18.39
N VAL A 66 -16.32 7.99 19.06
CA VAL A 66 -15.76 6.73 19.61
C VAL A 66 -15.23 5.83 18.49
N GLU A 67 -15.95 5.72 17.38
CA GLU A 67 -15.47 5.02 16.17
C GLU A 67 -14.20 5.66 15.61
N GLY A 68 -14.10 7.00 15.62
CA GLY A 68 -12.92 7.76 15.24
C GLY A 68 -11.73 7.47 16.14
N LEU A 69 -11.93 7.49 17.45
CA LEU A 69 -10.90 7.16 18.45
C LEU A 69 -10.42 5.73 18.31
N MET A 70 -11.34 4.77 18.15
CA MET A 70 -10.98 3.36 17.94
C MET A 70 -10.12 3.18 16.69
N ARG A 71 -10.46 3.86 15.58
CA ARG A 71 -9.68 3.81 14.34
C ARG A 71 -8.28 4.42 14.51
N ALA A 72 -8.17 5.57 15.17
CA ALA A 72 -6.89 6.22 15.44
C ALA A 72 -6.00 5.33 16.32
N CYS A 73 -6.53 4.76 17.39
CA CYS A 73 -5.79 3.85 18.26
C CYS A 73 -5.29 2.60 17.52
N ARG A 74 -6.12 2.00 16.67
CA ARG A 74 -5.71 0.83 15.86
C ARG A 74 -4.62 1.18 14.86
N LEU A 75 -4.67 2.39 14.30
CA LEU A 75 -3.62 2.87 13.39
C LEU A 75 -2.29 3.03 14.13
N PHE A 76 -2.28 3.70 15.29
CA PHE A 76 -1.07 3.89 16.09
C PHE A 76 -0.48 2.58 16.60
N ASP A 77 -1.31 1.66 17.05
CA ASP A 77 -0.91 0.31 17.45
C ASP A 77 -0.25 -0.46 16.30
N ARG A 78 -0.78 -0.29 15.09
CA ARG A 78 -0.21 -0.90 13.90
C ARG A 78 1.13 -0.26 13.54
N GLU A 79 1.21 1.07 13.52
CA GLU A 79 2.44 1.82 13.22
C GLU A 79 3.55 1.48 14.22
N GLU A 80 3.22 1.33 15.52
CA GLU A 80 4.16 0.92 16.55
C GLU A 80 4.67 -0.52 16.34
N ARG A 81 3.76 -1.47 16.07
CA ARG A 81 4.13 -2.85 15.74
C ARG A 81 5.00 -2.93 14.48
N ASP A 82 4.68 -2.15 13.45
CA ASP A 82 5.45 -2.12 12.22
C ASP A 82 6.84 -1.51 12.47
N ARG A 83 6.97 -0.51 13.36
CA ARG A 83 8.25 0.06 13.78
C ARG A 83 9.10 -0.96 14.54
N GLU A 84 8.54 -1.63 15.55
CA GLU A 84 9.23 -2.67 16.31
C GLU A 84 9.67 -3.83 15.41
N ARG A 85 8.80 -4.27 14.50
CA ARG A 85 9.12 -5.30 13.53
C ARG A 85 10.30 -4.89 12.67
N ARG A 86 10.31 -3.67 12.13
CA ARG A 86 11.40 -3.16 11.29
C ARG A 86 12.72 -3.01 12.05
N ALA A 87 12.65 -2.72 13.36
CA ALA A 87 13.83 -2.65 14.20
C ALA A 87 14.41 -4.03 14.57
N THR A 88 13.65 -5.11 14.38
CA THR A 88 14.09 -6.47 14.69
C THR A 88 14.72 -7.10 13.46
N PRO A 89 16.00 -7.48 13.49
CA PRO A 89 16.65 -8.19 12.38
C PRO A 89 15.90 -9.48 12.05
N LEU A 90 15.96 -9.89 10.79
CA LEU A 90 15.55 -11.22 10.34
C LEU A 90 16.76 -12.11 10.19
N GLY A 91 16.67 -13.31 10.74
CA GLY A 91 17.60 -14.37 10.41
C GLY A 91 17.36 -14.88 8.99
N TRP A 92 18.41 -15.40 8.36
CA TRP A 92 18.35 -15.95 7.01
C TRP A 92 17.34 -17.09 6.89
N GLU A 93 17.29 -17.96 7.91
CA GLU A 93 16.37 -19.09 8.00
C GLU A 93 15.09 -18.80 8.79
N ASP A 94 14.83 -17.53 9.09
CA ASP A 94 13.58 -17.16 9.75
C ASP A 94 12.38 -17.47 8.84
N PRO A 95 11.26 -17.95 9.41
CA PRO A 95 10.04 -18.21 8.65
C PRO A 95 9.56 -16.95 7.92
N VAL A 96 9.10 -17.12 6.69
CA VAL A 96 8.67 -16.03 5.79
C VAL A 96 7.58 -15.13 6.39
N GLU A 97 6.76 -15.64 7.31
CA GLU A 97 5.72 -14.87 8.01
C GLU A 97 6.24 -13.78 8.95
N ARG A 98 7.55 -13.78 9.26
CA ARG A 98 8.20 -12.68 9.98
C ARG A 98 8.42 -11.44 9.11
N ALA A 99 8.35 -11.60 7.78
CA ALA A 99 8.39 -10.47 6.84
C ALA A 99 7.06 -9.71 6.83
N ASP A 100 7.13 -8.41 6.52
CA ASP A 100 5.95 -7.54 6.51
C ASP A 100 4.94 -7.93 5.41
N GLY A 101 3.68 -8.02 5.80
CA GLY A 101 2.58 -8.35 4.88
C GLY A 101 2.39 -9.84 4.62
N VAL A 102 3.19 -10.73 5.24
CA VAL A 102 3.01 -12.18 5.15
C VAL A 102 2.23 -12.69 6.37
N GLY A 103 0.98 -13.05 6.15
CA GLY A 103 0.14 -13.74 7.14
C GLY A 103 0.02 -15.24 6.83
N PRO A 104 -0.73 -16.02 7.65
CA PRO A 104 -0.85 -17.47 7.49
C PRO A 104 -1.26 -17.91 6.08
N THR A 105 -2.30 -17.30 5.52
CA THR A 105 -2.77 -17.59 4.15
C THR A 105 -1.73 -17.23 3.08
N SER A 106 -0.95 -16.15 3.28
CA SER A 106 0.11 -15.77 2.36
C SER A 106 1.30 -16.73 2.45
N ARG A 107 1.65 -17.19 3.65
CA ARG A 107 2.66 -18.23 3.87
C ARG A 107 2.34 -19.51 3.10
N GLU A 108 1.11 -20.03 3.24
CA GLU A 108 0.69 -21.23 2.53
C GLU A 108 0.82 -21.09 1.00
N ARG A 109 0.44 -19.92 0.48
CA ARG A 109 0.57 -19.61 -0.96
C ARG A 109 2.02 -19.53 -1.39
N LEU A 110 2.89 -18.86 -0.62
CA LEU A 110 4.31 -18.74 -0.89
C LEU A 110 5.00 -20.11 -0.84
N ALA A 111 4.66 -20.95 0.14
CA ALA A 111 5.19 -22.31 0.28
C ALA A 111 4.90 -23.18 -0.95
N ALA A 112 3.74 -23.00 -1.59
CA ALA A 112 3.41 -23.69 -2.85
C ALA A 112 4.36 -23.33 -4.02
N PHE A 113 5.10 -22.22 -3.92
CA PHE A 113 6.12 -21.78 -4.87
C PHE A 113 7.55 -21.97 -4.32
N GLY A 114 7.73 -22.72 -3.22
CA GLY A 114 9.04 -22.98 -2.62
C GLY A 114 9.59 -21.84 -1.75
N VAL A 115 8.79 -20.82 -1.43
CA VAL A 115 9.20 -19.68 -0.61
C VAL A 115 8.71 -19.89 0.82
N SER A 116 9.63 -20.29 1.72
CA SER A 116 9.32 -20.64 3.11
C SER A 116 10.11 -19.82 4.14
N PHE A 117 11.26 -19.29 3.75
CA PHE A 117 12.18 -18.57 4.61
C PHE A 117 12.39 -17.12 4.15
N ALA A 118 12.93 -16.29 5.04
CA ALA A 118 13.27 -14.90 4.71
C ALA A 118 14.31 -14.83 3.58
N ALA A 119 15.25 -15.77 3.53
CA ALA A 119 16.21 -15.94 2.44
C ALA A 119 15.53 -16.06 1.07
N ASP A 120 14.47 -16.85 0.97
CA ASP A 120 13.76 -17.07 -0.30
C ASP A 120 13.14 -15.79 -0.84
N LEU A 121 12.68 -14.89 0.07
CA LEU A 121 12.20 -13.56 -0.34
C LEU A 121 13.35 -12.69 -0.88
N VAL A 122 14.52 -12.73 -0.26
CA VAL A 122 15.71 -11.99 -0.75
C VAL A 122 16.11 -12.46 -2.14
N TRP A 123 16.05 -13.77 -2.38
CA TRP A 123 16.32 -14.37 -3.70
C TRP A 123 15.17 -14.27 -4.69
N THR A 124 14.04 -13.70 -4.30
CA THR A 124 12.94 -13.44 -5.23
C THR A 124 13.28 -12.24 -6.11
N LEU A 125 13.88 -12.50 -7.26
CA LEU A 125 14.33 -11.46 -8.19
C LEU A 125 13.16 -10.83 -8.97
N PRO A 126 13.25 -9.53 -9.31
CA PRO A 126 12.25 -8.87 -10.16
C PRO A 126 12.25 -9.46 -11.58
N VAL A 127 11.08 -9.68 -12.15
CA VAL A 127 10.90 -10.05 -13.56
C VAL A 127 10.88 -8.82 -14.49
N GLY A 128 11.01 -7.63 -13.95
CA GLY A 128 11.06 -6.37 -14.68
C GLY A 128 10.84 -5.17 -13.76
N TRP A 129 10.85 -3.99 -14.35
CA TRP A 129 10.75 -2.73 -13.65
C TRP A 129 9.66 -1.85 -14.25
N ASP A 130 8.95 -1.10 -13.40
CA ASP A 130 8.08 0.00 -13.79
C ASP A 130 8.82 1.32 -13.46
N ASP A 131 9.11 2.12 -14.48
CA ASP A 131 9.71 3.45 -14.25
C ASP A 131 8.61 4.48 -14.01
N LEU A 132 8.55 4.99 -12.78
CA LEU A 132 7.59 6.00 -12.35
C LEU A 132 8.26 7.38 -12.19
N ARG A 133 9.55 7.52 -12.49
CA ARG A 133 10.28 8.79 -12.32
C ARG A 133 9.83 9.82 -13.35
N THR A 134 9.55 9.36 -14.57
CA THR A 134 9.13 10.18 -15.70
C THR A 134 7.83 9.62 -16.29
N PRO A 135 6.67 9.80 -15.62
CA PRO A 135 5.42 9.29 -16.13
C PRO A 135 4.99 10.05 -17.38
N ALA A 136 4.47 9.33 -18.37
CA ALA A 136 3.89 9.93 -19.56
C ALA A 136 2.55 10.62 -19.24
N GLY A 137 2.23 11.72 -19.90
CA GLY A 137 0.87 12.26 -19.89
C GLY A 137 -0.12 11.32 -20.59
N VAL A 138 -1.43 11.51 -20.38
CA VAL A 138 -2.44 10.66 -21.04
C VAL A 138 -2.34 10.74 -22.55
N SER A 139 -2.15 11.93 -23.11
CA SER A 139 -2.00 12.14 -24.56
C SER A 139 -0.77 11.41 -25.14
N GLU A 140 0.34 11.48 -24.45
CA GLU A 140 1.58 10.80 -24.83
C GLU A 140 1.44 9.27 -24.75
N ALA A 141 0.82 8.77 -23.69
CA ALA A 141 0.55 7.35 -23.51
C ALA A 141 -0.35 6.79 -24.61
N LEU A 142 -1.35 7.55 -25.03
CA LEU A 142 -2.22 7.20 -26.16
C LEU A 142 -1.45 7.15 -27.47
N ALA A 143 -0.58 8.12 -27.75
CA ALA A 143 0.27 8.12 -28.93
C ALA A 143 1.23 6.91 -28.95
N CYS A 144 1.78 6.54 -27.80
CA CYS A 144 2.60 5.35 -27.64
C CYS A 144 1.82 4.07 -27.94
N ALA A 145 0.60 3.94 -27.40
CA ALA A 145 -0.27 2.78 -27.65
C ALA A 145 -0.68 2.69 -29.13
N ALA A 146 -0.97 3.82 -29.79
CA ALA A 146 -1.31 3.86 -31.21
C ALA A 146 -0.14 3.42 -32.11
N ARG A 147 1.08 3.84 -31.79
CA ARG A 147 2.28 3.37 -32.50
C ARG A 147 2.48 1.86 -32.36
N ALA A 148 2.30 1.33 -31.16
CA ALA A 148 2.42 -0.12 -30.93
C ALA A 148 1.36 -0.90 -31.74
N GLU A 149 0.11 -0.42 -31.77
CA GLU A 149 -0.96 -1.04 -32.56
C GLU A 149 -0.66 -1.00 -34.04
N ALA A 150 -0.18 0.13 -34.57
CA ALA A 150 0.19 0.28 -36.00
C ALA A 150 1.33 -0.66 -36.40
N THR A 151 2.22 -1.02 -35.50
CA THR A 151 3.32 -1.98 -35.72
C THR A 151 2.98 -3.41 -35.33
N LEU A 152 1.72 -3.70 -34.98
CA LEU A 152 1.28 -5.00 -34.46
C LEU A 152 2.09 -5.47 -33.23
N ALA A 153 2.77 -4.56 -32.55
CA ALA A 153 3.50 -4.85 -31.34
C ALA A 153 2.57 -4.84 -30.10
N PRO A 154 2.84 -5.66 -29.08
CA PRO A 154 2.08 -5.58 -27.84
C PRO A 154 2.28 -4.20 -27.20
N ALA A 155 1.16 -3.57 -26.80
CA ALA A 155 1.22 -2.27 -26.11
C ALA A 155 2.17 -2.36 -24.90
N PRO A 156 3.14 -1.45 -24.78
CA PRO A 156 4.09 -1.47 -23.67
C PRO A 156 3.37 -1.20 -22.34
N ARG A 157 3.91 -1.74 -21.27
CA ARG A 157 3.52 -1.33 -19.91
C ARG A 157 4.16 0.03 -19.64
N GLN A 158 3.38 0.99 -19.20
CA GLN A 158 3.83 2.36 -18.99
C GLN A 158 3.19 2.96 -17.73
N CYS A 159 3.83 3.97 -17.18
CA CYS A 159 3.30 4.81 -16.11
C CYS A 159 2.66 6.03 -16.75
N VAL A 160 1.37 6.26 -16.46
CA VAL A 160 0.58 7.37 -17.00
C VAL A 160 0.19 8.30 -15.87
N ALA A 161 0.59 9.57 -15.98
CA ALA A 161 0.14 10.62 -15.07
C ALA A 161 -1.13 11.28 -15.61
N GLY A 162 -2.05 11.60 -14.69
CA GLY A 162 -3.27 12.32 -15.04
C GLY A 162 -4.03 12.79 -13.80
N VAL A 163 -5.19 13.37 -14.05
CA VAL A 163 -6.08 13.89 -13.02
C VAL A 163 -7.38 13.10 -13.02
N VAL A 164 -7.81 12.65 -11.85
CA VAL A 164 -9.07 11.92 -11.71
C VAL A 164 -10.24 12.84 -12.06
N LYS A 165 -11.01 12.49 -13.08
CA LYS A 165 -12.22 13.19 -13.51
C LYS A 165 -13.47 12.65 -12.82
N SER A 166 -13.54 11.34 -12.62
CA SER A 166 -14.62 10.68 -11.87
C SER A 166 -14.18 9.28 -11.43
N ALA A 167 -14.76 8.81 -10.33
CA ALA A 167 -14.60 7.44 -9.85
C ALA A 167 -15.96 6.89 -9.44
N SER A 168 -16.33 5.72 -9.92
CA SER A 168 -17.62 5.11 -9.65
C SER A 168 -17.57 3.59 -9.55
N MET A 169 -18.44 3.04 -8.72
CA MET A 169 -18.78 1.64 -8.82
C MET A 169 -19.70 1.41 -10.01
N VAL A 170 -19.43 0.36 -10.76
CA VAL A 170 -20.21 -0.03 -11.95
C VAL A 170 -20.62 -1.47 -11.87
N PHE A 171 -21.79 -1.78 -12.46
CA PHE A 171 -22.25 -3.16 -12.60
C PHE A 171 -21.92 -3.66 -14.01
N MET A 172 -21.25 -4.81 -14.08
CA MET A 172 -20.92 -5.46 -15.35
C MET A 172 -21.23 -6.95 -15.24
N ARG A 173 -22.13 -7.44 -16.09
CA ARG A 173 -22.50 -8.88 -16.17
C ARG A 173 -22.76 -9.49 -14.78
N GLY A 174 -23.53 -8.79 -13.93
CA GLY A 174 -23.88 -9.27 -12.58
C GLY A 174 -22.79 -9.10 -11.51
N ARG A 175 -21.62 -8.53 -11.85
CA ARG A 175 -20.54 -8.29 -10.89
C ARG A 175 -20.28 -6.79 -10.70
N ARG A 176 -19.94 -6.42 -9.47
CA ARG A 176 -19.52 -5.04 -9.15
C ARG A 176 -18.07 -4.86 -9.53
N GLY A 177 -17.78 -3.74 -10.19
CA GLY A 177 -16.43 -3.30 -10.50
C GLY A 177 -16.23 -1.83 -10.17
N VAL A 178 -15.03 -1.31 -10.42
CA VAL A 178 -14.68 0.10 -10.26
C VAL A 178 -14.22 0.64 -11.60
N ARG A 179 -14.71 1.83 -11.95
CA ARG A 179 -14.24 2.61 -13.10
C ARG A 179 -13.76 3.96 -12.61
N VAL A 180 -12.57 4.34 -13.04
CA VAL A 180 -12.01 5.67 -12.82
C VAL A 180 -11.73 6.28 -14.19
N VAL A 181 -12.24 7.48 -14.42
CA VAL A 181 -11.92 8.27 -15.61
C VAL A 181 -10.78 9.20 -15.26
N VAL A 182 -9.69 9.13 -16.02
CA VAL A 182 -8.50 9.96 -15.80
C VAL A 182 -8.27 10.82 -17.03
N ALA A 183 -8.19 12.14 -16.82
CA ALA A 183 -7.92 13.12 -17.86
C ALA A 183 -6.44 13.51 -17.88
N ASP A 184 -5.99 13.93 -19.05
CA ASP A 184 -4.69 14.55 -19.22
C ASP A 184 -4.66 15.91 -18.52
N ALA A 185 -3.58 16.17 -17.76
CA ALA A 185 -3.45 17.44 -17.03
C ALA A 185 -3.29 18.64 -17.98
N ALA A 186 -2.62 18.47 -19.12
CA ALA A 186 -2.41 19.52 -20.10
C ALA A 186 -3.62 19.68 -21.08
N ASN A 187 -4.34 18.59 -21.33
CA ASN A 187 -5.52 18.60 -22.22
C ASN A 187 -6.68 17.81 -21.60
N PRO A 188 -7.53 18.45 -20.76
CA PRO A 188 -8.63 17.78 -20.05
C PRO A 188 -9.72 17.15 -20.95
N LYS A 189 -9.72 17.45 -22.26
CA LYS A 189 -10.60 16.79 -23.23
C LYS A 189 -10.14 15.37 -23.54
N THR A 190 -8.83 15.11 -23.45
CA THR A 190 -8.25 13.78 -23.63
C THR A 190 -8.34 13.01 -22.31
N SER A 191 -8.90 11.81 -22.35
CA SER A 191 -9.08 11.00 -21.15
C SER A 191 -9.08 9.51 -21.48
N LEU A 192 -8.78 8.71 -20.47
CA LEU A 192 -8.82 7.25 -20.50
C LEU A 192 -9.67 6.68 -19.37
N ASP A 193 -10.08 5.43 -19.53
CA ASP A 193 -10.78 4.66 -18.49
C ASP A 193 -9.81 3.69 -17.81
N ALA A 194 -9.76 3.70 -16.50
CA ALA A 194 -9.13 2.66 -15.69
C ALA A 194 -10.22 1.76 -15.10
N TRP A 195 -10.11 0.44 -15.29
CA TRP A 195 -11.13 -0.52 -14.92
C TRP A 195 -10.59 -1.59 -13.98
N TRP A 196 -11.35 -1.86 -12.91
CA TRP A 196 -11.18 -3.03 -12.04
C TRP A 196 -12.48 -3.83 -12.08
N PHE A 197 -12.39 -5.09 -12.53
CA PHE A 197 -13.55 -5.98 -12.66
C PHE A 197 -13.96 -6.64 -11.32
N PHE A 198 -13.55 -6.01 -10.21
CA PHE A 198 -13.90 -6.33 -8.83
C PHE A 198 -13.99 -5.04 -8.00
N VAL A 199 -14.53 -5.13 -6.79
CA VAL A 199 -14.64 -3.95 -5.90
C VAL A 199 -13.26 -3.61 -5.32
N ALA A 200 -12.61 -2.62 -5.89
CA ALA A 200 -11.31 -2.12 -5.46
C ALA A 200 -11.51 -0.95 -4.46
N HIS A 201 -11.86 -1.25 -3.22
CA HIS A 201 -12.11 -0.23 -2.19
C HIS A 201 -10.93 0.73 -1.99
N GLY A 202 -9.69 0.22 -2.04
CA GLY A 202 -8.49 1.05 -1.93
C GLY A 202 -8.38 2.09 -3.06
N VAL A 203 -8.77 1.71 -4.29
CA VAL A 203 -8.79 2.65 -5.42
C VAL A 203 -9.86 3.72 -5.21
N LEU A 204 -11.08 3.34 -4.82
CA LEU A 204 -12.16 4.32 -4.57
C LEU A 204 -11.81 5.32 -3.45
N ALA A 205 -11.08 4.88 -2.43
CA ALA A 205 -10.62 5.74 -1.35
C ALA A 205 -9.56 6.77 -1.82
N LEU A 206 -8.76 6.42 -2.82
CA LEU A 206 -7.68 7.26 -3.36
C LEU A 206 -8.14 8.12 -4.54
N ALA A 207 -9.05 7.61 -5.39
CA ALA A 207 -9.49 8.25 -6.63
C ALA A 207 -10.53 9.37 -6.35
N ARG A 208 -10.08 10.45 -5.75
CA ARG A 208 -10.91 11.64 -5.53
C ARG A 208 -10.90 12.52 -6.77
N GLU A 209 -12.04 13.09 -7.12
CA GLU A 209 -12.15 14.03 -8.25
C GLU A 209 -11.18 15.20 -8.08
N GLY A 210 -10.49 15.56 -9.15
CA GLY A 210 -9.46 16.59 -9.14
C GLY A 210 -8.10 16.15 -8.61
N ALA A 211 -7.97 14.95 -8.02
CA ALA A 211 -6.70 14.47 -7.48
C ALA A 211 -5.74 14.01 -8.58
N PRO A 212 -4.44 14.39 -8.51
CA PRO A 212 -3.43 13.86 -9.39
C PRO A 212 -3.16 12.37 -9.06
N CYS A 213 -2.95 11.57 -10.11
CA CYS A 213 -2.72 10.14 -9.96
C CYS A 213 -1.74 9.59 -11.00
N LEU A 214 -1.13 8.46 -10.65
CA LEU A 214 -0.33 7.61 -11.54
C LEU A 214 -1.07 6.29 -11.76
N LEU A 215 -1.16 5.89 -13.03
CA LEU A 215 -1.69 4.60 -13.45
C LEU A 215 -0.57 3.79 -14.10
N VAL A 216 -0.33 2.57 -13.64
CA VAL A 216 0.70 1.71 -14.23
C VAL A 216 0.05 0.49 -14.84
N GLY A 217 0.18 0.35 -16.17
CA GLY A 217 -0.46 -0.73 -16.88
C GLY A 217 -0.22 -0.70 -18.38
N ARG A 218 -0.93 -1.59 -19.11
CA ARG A 218 -0.92 -1.61 -20.57
C ARG A 218 -2.19 -0.95 -21.10
N LEU A 219 -2.02 0.14 -21.82
CA LEU A 219 -3.12 0.88 -22.40
C LEU A 219 -3.62 0.16 -23.66
N ARG A 220 -4.94 -0.05 -23.74
CA ARG A 220 -5.62 -0.65 -24.90
C ARG A 220 -6.48 0.39 -25.58
N LEU A 221 -6.28 0.56 -26.87
CA LEU A 221 -7.18 1.33 -27.69
C LEU A 221 -8.46 0.52 -27.98
N ARG A 222 -9.57 1.21 -28.20
CA ARG A 222 -10.87 0.60 -28.49
C ARG A 222 -11.60 1.46 -29.52
N ALA A 223 -11.96 0.87 -30.65
CA ALA A 223 -12.68 1.58 -31.72
C ALA A 223 -13.99 2.19 -31.15
N GLY A 224 -14.20 3.47 -31.42
CA GLY A 224 -15.39 4.21 -30.98
C GLY A 224 -15.61 4.35 -29.47
N LYS A 225 -14.64 3.93 -28.64
CA LYS A 225 -14.76 4.00 -27.18
C LYS A 225 -13.51 4.64 -26.58
N ARG A 226 -13.64 5.10 -25.32
CA ARG A 226 -12.51 5.65 -24.59
C ARG A 226 -11.43 4.56 -24.38
N PRO A 227 -10.15 4.89 -24.58
CA PRO A 227 -9.04 3.98 -24.31
C PRO A 227 -9.07 3.46 -22.87
N MET A 228 -8.53 2.27 -22.64
CA MET A 228 -8.71 1.57 -21.37
C MET A 228 -7.42 0.98 -20.82
N LEU A 229 -7.22 1.13 -19.52
CA LEU A 229 -6.32 0.34 -18.69
C LEU A 229 -7.16 -0.69 -17.92
N ALA A 230 -6.84 -1.98 -18.04
CA ALA A 230 -7.46 -3.03 -17.25
C ALA A 230 -6.58 -3.36 -16.02
N HIS A 231 -7.17 -3.27 -14.83
CA HIS A 231 -6.48 -3.52 -13.56
C HIS A 231 -5.13 -2.79 -13.41
N PRO A 232 -5.04 -1.48 -13.71
CA PRO A 232 -3.79 -0.78 -13.49
C PRO A 232 -3.47 -0.70 -12.00
N ASP A 233 -2.19 -0.59 -11.65
CA ASP A 233 -1.83 -0.11 -10.34
C ASP A 233 -2.20 1.37 -10.25
N PHE A 234 -2.97 1.75 -9.22
CA PHE A 234 -3.37 3.12 -8.95
C PHE A 234 -2.56 3.68 -7.79
N LEU A 235 -1.87 4.78 -8.02
CA LEU A 235 -1.04 5.46 -7.03
C LEU A 235 -1.42 6.94 -6.97
N ARG A 236 -1.19 7.58 -5.83
CA ARG A 236 -1.17 9.04 -5.77
C ARG A 236 0.07 9.53 -6.49
N ASP A 237 -0.05 10.63 -7.21
CA ASP A 237 1.10 11.30 -7.80
C ASP A 237 1.77 12.17 -6.73
N GLU A 238 2.69 11.58 -5.99
CA GLU A 238 3.48 12.19 -4.93
C GLU A 238 4.97 11.99 -5.25
N PRO A 239 5.87 12.88 -4.82
CA PRO A 239 7.32 12.72 -5.08
C PRO A 239 7.86 11.36 -4.64
N SER A 240 7.38 10.83 -3.51
CA SER A 240 7.75 9.51 -2.98
C SER A 240 7.31 8.32 -3.85
N ALA A 241 6.28 8.50 -4.70
CA ALA A 241 5.82 7.47 -5.62
C ALA A 241 6.62 7.43 -6.93
N ARG A 242 7.37 8.52 -7.23
CA ARG A 242 8.15 8.66 -8.48
C ARG A 242 9.51 8.00 -8.36
N ALA A 243 9.54 6.68 -8.40
CA ALA A 243 10.73 5.84 -8.27
C ALA A 243 10.75 4.72 -9.30
N LEU A 244 11.90 4.09 -9.46
CA LEU A 244 12.00 2.82 -10.17
C LEU A 244 11.39 1.72 -9.29
N ARG A 245 10.38 1.00 -9.80
CA ARG A 245 9.60 0.07 -9.01
C ARG A 245 9.74 -1.37 -9.53
N PRO A 246 10.25 -2.31 -8.71
CA PRO A 246 10.40 -3.69 -9.12
C PRO A 246 9.04 -4.37 -9.30
N ARG A 247 8.96 -5.25 -10.30
CA ARG A 247 7.87 -6.19 -10.52
C ARG A 247 8.36 -7.60 -10.24
N TYR A 248 7.67 -8.26 -9.35
CA TYR A 248 7.98 -9.63 -8.97
C TYR A 248 7.07 -10.64 -9.70
N PRO A 249 7.46 -11.92 -9.80
CA PRO A 249 6.61 -12.97 -10.34
C PRO A 249 5.34 -13.14 -9.49
N SER A 250 4.33 -13.80 -10.04
CA SER A 250 3.12 -14.12 -9.29
C SER A 250 3.38 -15.34 -8.39
N LEU A 251 3.45 -15.12 -7.09
CA LEU A 251 3.66 -16.15 -6.07
C LEU A 251 2.40 -16.31 -5.19
N GLY A 252 1.21 -16.20 -5.78
CA GLY A 252 -0.05 -16.33 -5.06
C GLY A 252 -0.42 -15.15 -4.16
N MET A 253 0.39 -14.11 -4.13
CA MET A 253 0.16 -12.84 -3.43
C MET A 253 -0.17 -11.71 -4.40
N THR A 254 -0.82 -10.65 -3.90
CA THR A 254 -0.94 -9.44 -4.73
C THR A 254 0.43 -8.79 -4.95
N PRO A 255 0.68 -8.17 -6.12
CA PRO A 255 1.98 -7.57 -6.42
C PRO A 255 2.47 -6.57 -5.35
N GLY A 256 1.55 -5.80 -4.76
CA GLY A 256 1.88 -4.84 -3.70
C GLY A 256 2.29 -5.51 -2.38
N MET A 257 1.64 -6.62 -2.01
CA MET A 257 1.99 -7.37 -0.80
C MET A 257 3.34 -8.07 -0.97
N LEU A 258 3.57 -8.72 -2.11
CA LEU A 258 4.84 -9.38 -2.38
C LEU A 258 6.00 -8.39 -2.39
N ARG A 259 5.84 -7.24 -3.07
CA ARG A 259 6.84 -6.18 -3.06
C ARG A 259 7.17 -5.73 -1.64
N ARG A 260 6.17 -5.52 -0.80
CA ARG A 260 6.37 -5.10 0.59
C ARG A 260 7.12 -6.17 1.39
N ALA A 261 6.80 -7.44 1.22
CA ALA A 261 7.48 -8.55 1.89
C ALA A 261 8.95 -8.66 1.47
N VAL A 262 9.23 -8.57 0.17
CA VAL A 262 10.61 -8.60 -0.35
C VAL A 262 11.40 -7.38 0.11
N THR A 263 10.83 -6.18 0.02
CA THR A 263 11.50 -4.95 0.49
C THR A 263 11.83 -5.02 1.99
N ASP A 264 10.91 -5.53 2.81
CA ASP A 264 11.13 -5.72 4.25
C ASP A 264 12.21 -6.77 4.52
N ALA A 265 12.18 -7.90 3.80
CA ALA A 265 13.19 -8.95 3.93
C ALA A 265 14.58 -8.42 3.56
N VAL A 266 14.73 -7.78 2.40
CA VAL A 266 16.01 -7.19 1.94
C VAL A 266 16.55 -6.16 2.93
N ALA A 267 15.68 -5.36 3.54
CA ALA A 267 16.09 -4.32 4.50
C ALA A 267 16.52 -4.88 5.86
N ARG A 268 16.01 -6.05 6.27
CA ARG A 268 16.15 -6.57 7.64
C ARG A 268 16.94 -7.86 7.76
N VAL A 269 17.08 -8.62 6.67
CA VAL A 269 17.82 -9.88 6.71
C VAL A 269 19.31 -9.58 6.91
N ASN A 270 19.90 -10.23 7.91
CA ASN A 270 21.34 -10.29 8.02
C ASN A 270 21.83 -11.31 6.98
N PRO A 271 22.65 -10.91 6.00
CA PRO A 271 23.20 -11.84 5.04
C PRO A 271 23.99 -12.91 5.76
N PRO A 272 24.05 -14.15 5.22
CA PRO A 272 24.93 -15.18 5.75
C PRO A 272 26.39 -14.69 5.62
N PRO A 273 27.31 -15.25 6.41
CA PRO A 273 28.72 -15.02 6.19
C PRO A 273 29.07 -15.38 4.76
N ASP A 274 30.01 -14.65 4.17
CA ASP A 274 30.47 -14.92 2.81
C ASP A 274 30.98 -16.38 2.74
N PRO A 275 30.45 -17.22 1.84
CA PRO A 275 30.91 -18.59 1.68
C PRO A 275 32.34 -18.66 1.13
N VAL A 276 32.85 -17.58 0.55
CA VAL A 276 34.21 -17.49 0.05
C VAL A 276 35.16 -17.18 1.22
N PRO A 277 36.21 -17.97 1.46
CA PRO A 277 37.20 -17.67 2.50
C PRO A 277 37.81 -16.28 2.33
N ALA A 278 37.93 -15.53 3.44
CA ALA A 278 38.44 -14.16 3.44
C ALA A 278 39.76 -13.98 2.67
N ALA A 279 40.69 -14.96 2.80
CA ALA A 279 41.95 -14.96 2.07
C ALA A 279 41.80 -15.00 0.53
N ILE A 280 40.72 -15.57 0.02
CA ILE A 280 40.43 -15.57 -1.42
C ILE A 280 39.79 -14.23 -1.81
N VAL A 281 38.85 -13.73 -1.00
CA VAL A 281 38.22 -12.41 -1.21
C VAL A 281 39.29 -11.31 -1.30
N GLU A 282 40.23 -11.29 -0.37
CA GLU A 282 41.33 -10.34 -0.37
C GLU A 282 42.28 -10.51 -1.56
N ARG A 283 42.70 -11.76 -1.85
CA ARG A 283 43.62 -12.02 -2.96
C ARG A 283 43.06 -11.64 -4.33
N GLU A 284 41.76 -11.93 -4.55
CA GLU A 284 41.09 -11.66 -5.84
C GLU A 284 40.43 -10.28 -5.89
N ALA A 285 40.59 -9.46 -4.84
CA ALA A 285 39.93 -8.15 -4.71
C ALA A 285 38.42 -8.22 -4.97
N MET A 286 37.76 -9.29 -4.48
CA MET A 286 36.33 -9.49 -4.67
C MET A 286 35.54 -8.48 -3.82
N PRO A 287 34.42 -7.95 -4.35
CA PRO A 287 33.54 -7.13 -3.54
C PRO A 287 32.90 -7.96 -2.42
N ASP A 288 32.69 -7.34 -1.26
CA ASP A 288 31.90 -7.95 -0.17
C ASP A 288 30.48 -8.32 -0.68
N ALA A 289 30.08 -9.56 -0.44
CA ALA A 289 28.79 -10.06 -0.86
C ALA A 289 27.62 -9.38 -0.13
N ALA A 290 27.81 -8.96 1.11
CA ALA A 290 26.76 -8.34 1.93
C ALA A 290 26.15 -7.06 1.35
N PRO A 291 26.90 -6.09 0.79
CA PRO A 291 26.35 -4.94 0.10
C PRO A 291 25.61 -5.30 -1.20
N LEU A 292 26.03 -6.34 -1.91
CA LEU A 292 25.42 -6.72 -3.19
C LEU A 292 23.98 -7.23 -3.05
N LEU A 293 23.62 -7.75 -1.88
CA LEU A 293 22.24 -8.18 -1.57
C LEU A 293 21.30 -7.02 -1.23
N ARG A 294 21.82 -5.81 -1.05
CA ARG A 294 21.05 -4.62 -0.64
C ARG A 294 20.87 -3.57 -1.73
N VAL A 295 21.23 -3.88 -2.96
CA VAL A 295 21.13 -2.97 -4.12
C VAL A 295 19.73 -2.97 -4.74
#